data_6940fa82bc342962ab82974dc5a31ad5
#
_entry.id   6940fa82bc342962ab82974dc5a31ad5
#
_cell.length_a   1.000
_cell.length_b   1.000
_cell.length_c   1.000
_cell.angle_alpha   90.00
_cell.angle_beta   90.00
_cell.angle_gamma   90.00
#
_symmetry.space_group_name_H-M   'P 1'
#
loop_
_entity.id
_entity.type
_entity.pdbx_description
1 polymer ?
#
loop_
_entity_poly.entity_id
_entity_poly.type
_entity_poly.pdbx_seq_one_letter_code
_entity_poly.pdbx_strand_id
1 'polypeptide(L)'
;MQGRLLPKINNQIQAFPEKNWKKEFEIAEKYGFNSIEWIIDKNNNPLLSNDGINDIKQILSKFDVNVNSICCDYFMEHFLFRVTQEEQEKNLEVLKKIIINADKLNVKILEIPLVDSSSMKNDSEERELIKNLSKIISLIEELNITIGLETDYDSKKILKLLKNFDSKNIGLNYDSGNSCSLGYNPEEELLSYGKYIKNIHIKDRKLHGETVPFGEGDADFDLFFSTLKKINYDGELIIQGARIENNSPEKACIEYREFIQRFIERYF
;
A
#
# COMPACT_ATOMS: atom_id res chain seq x y z
N MET A 1 -7.23 -5.96 3.39
CA MET A 1 -8.03 -5.54 2.19
C MET A 1 -7.91 -4.04 2.01
N GLN A 2 -7.66 -3.56 0.82
CA GLN A 2 -7.56 -2.14 0.52
C GLN A 2 -8.81 -1.64 -0.24
N GLY A 3 -9.63 -0.81 0.40
CA GLY A 3 -10.69 0.04 -0.18
C GLY A 3 -11.64 -0.53 -1.25
N ARG A 4 -11.83 -1.86 -1.29
CA ARG A 4 -12.60 -2.51 -2.35
C ARG A 4 -13.88 -3.20 -1.89
N LEU A 5 -14.19 -3.14 -0.61
CA LEU A 5 -15.42 -3.72 -0.03
C LEU A 5 -16.69 -2.91 -0.37
N LEU A 6 -16.53 -1.68 -0.83
CA LEU A 6 -17.62 -0.80 -1.24
C LEU A 6 -17.62 -0.56 -2.75
N PRO A 7 -18.74 -0.11 -3.35
CA PRO A 7 -18.81 0.21 -4.76
C PRO A 7 -17.80 1.25 -5.23
N LYS A 8 -17.48 1.23 -6.53
CA LYS A 8 -16.60 2.24 -7.16
C LYS A 8 -17.10 3.65 -6.88
N ILE A 9 -16.16 4.57 -6.66
CA ILE A 9 -16.40 6.00 -6.53
C ILE A 9 -15.89 6.66 -7.81
N ASN A 10 -16.74 7.41 -8.50
CA ASN A 10 -16.38 8.13 -9.74
C ASN A 10 -15.66 7.25 -10.79
N ASN A 11 -16.02 5.99 -10.90
CA ASN A 11 -15.37 4.97 -11.75
C ASN A 11 -13.89 4.72 -11.45
N GLN A 12 -13.36 5.24 -10.37
CA GLN A 12 -12.00 4.94 -9.94
C GLN A 12 -11.90 3.49 -9.41
N ILE A 13 -10.82 2.82 -9.75
CA ILE A 13 -10.53 1.49 -9.22
C ILE A 13 -10.30 1.55 -7.70
N GLN A 14 -9.68 2.63 -7.24
CA GLN A 14 -9.31 2.91 -5.86
C GLN A 14 -9.66 4.36 -5.51
N ALA A 15 -10.33 4.56 -4.40
CA ALA A 15 -10.64 5.85 -3.81
C ALA A 15 -11.10 5.66 -2.37
N PHE A 16 -10.86 6.64 -1.51
CA PHE A 16 -11.39 6.62 -0.16
C PHE A 16 -12.93 6.76 -0.17
N PRO A 17 -13.69 5.86 0.48
CA PRO A 17 -15.16 5.88 0.45
C PRO A 17 -15.74 6.90 1.46
N GLU A 18 -15.49 8.18 1.23
CA GLU A 18 -15.75 9.32 2.12
C GLU A 18 -17.11 9.26 2.85
N LYS A 19 -18.18 8.96 2.12
CA LYS A 19 -19.55 8.93 2.69
C LYS A 19 -19.86 7.65 3.46
N ASN A 20 -19.17 6.57 3.19
CA ASN A 20 -19.55 5.22 3.62
C ASN A 20 -18.40 4.43 4.25
N TRP A 21 -17.24 5.02 4.50
CA TRP A 21 -16.05 4.32 4.99
C TRP A 21 -16.32 3.50 6.28
N LYS A 22 -17.24 3.98 7.15
CA LYS A 22 -17.63 3.25 8.38
C LYS A 22 -18.27 1.89 8.06
N LYS A 23 -18.92 1.73 6.89
CA LYS A 23 -19.52 0.46 6.47
C LYS A 23 -18.49 -0.57 6.04
N GLU A 24 -17.28 -0.16 5.65
CA GLU A 24 -16.22 -1.12 5.29
C GLU A 24 -15.86 -2.01 6.47
N PHE A 25 -15.87 -1.47 7.70
CA PHE A 25 -15.56 -2.25 8.91
C PHE A 25 -16.61 -3.31 9.21
N GLU A 26 -17.89 -2.95 9.10
CA GLU A 26 -19.01 -3.90 9.23
C GLU A 26 -18.93 -5.03 8.20
N ILE A 27 -18.64 -4.67 6.95
CA ILE A 27 -18.52 -5.65 5.85
C ILE A 27 -17.27 -6.50 6.03
N ALA A 28 -16.15 -5.90 6.42
CA ALA A 28 -14.90 -6.60 6.66
C ALA A 28 -15.06 -7.68 7.75
N GLU A 29 -15.60 -7.30 8.91
CA GLU A 29 -15.87 -8.24 10.01
C GLU A 29 -16.84 -9.35 9.58
N LYS A 30 -17.98 -8.98 8.97
CA LYS A 30 -18.98 -9.92 8.48
C LYS A 30 -18.40 -11.00 7.57
N TYR A 31 -17.42 -10.64 6.75
CA TYR A 31 -16.82 -11.57 5.80
C TYR A 31 -15.43 -12.06 6.23
N GLY A 32 -15.05 -11.82 7.48
CA GLY A 32 -13.83 -12.38 8.09
C GLY A 32 -12.53 -11.78 7.57
N PHE A 33 -12.54 -10.50 7.18
CA PHE A 33 -11.31 -9.72 6.99
C PHE A 33 -10.90 -9.13 8.33
N ASN A 34 -9.67 -9.35 8.74
CA ASN A 34 -9.13 -8.88 10.02
C ASN A 34 -8.51 -7.47 9.94
N SER A 35 -8.24 -6.98 8.74
CA SER A 35 -7.70 -5.64 8.55
C SER A 35 -8.18 -4.96 7.25
N ILE A 36 -8.21 -3.62 7.33
CA ILE A 36 -8.40 -2.72 6.19
C ILE A 36 -7.14 -1.88 6.05
N GLU A 37 -6.57 -1.80 4.85
CA GLU A 37 -5.60 -0.76 4.54
C GLU A 37 -6.34 0.53 4.24
N TRP A 38 -6.03 1.57 5.02
CA TRP A 38 -6.67 2.87 4.91
C TRP A 38 -6.13 3.66 3.72
N ILE A 39 -7.00 4.23 2.90
CA ILE A 39 -6.61 5.06 1.76
C ILE A 39 -6.66 6.53 2.15
N ILE A 40 -5.61 7.28 1.82
CA ILE A 40 -5.61 8.74 1.85
C ILE A 40 -5.37 9.24 0.43
N ASP A 41 -6.44 9.76 -0.21
CA ASP A 41 -6.41 10.31 -1.56
C ASP A 41 -6.69 11.82 -1.60
N LYS A 42 -7.20 12.41 -0.49
CA LYS A 42 -7.63 13.82 -0.43
C LYS A 42 -7.38 14.46 0.93
N ASN A 43 -7.36 15.79 0.94
CA ASN A 43 -7.14 16.60 2.13
C ASN A 43 -8.28 16.55 3.18
N ASN A 44 -9.49 16.16 2.79
CA ASN A 44 -10.64 16.02 3.68
C ASN A 44 -10.80 14.62 4.29
N ASN A 45 -9.77 13.77 4.15
CA ASN A 45 -9.76 12.44 4.73
C ASN A 45 -9.86 12.52 6.27
N PRO A 46 -10.72 11.70 6.92
CA PRO A 46 -10.89 11.70 8.39
C PRO A 46 -9.59 11.53 9.16
N LEU A 47 -8.64 10.75 8.65
CA LEU A 47 -7.33 10.56 9.28
C LEU A 47 -6.54 11.87 9.41
N LEU A 48 -6.86 12.89 8.65
CA LEU A 48 -6.21 14.19 8.70
C LEU A 48 -6.84 15.18 9.70
N SER A 49 -7.80 14.78 10.51
CA SER A 49 -8.44 15.67 11.51
C SER A 49 -8.56 15.00 12.88
N ASN A 50 -8.59 15.80 13.94
CA ASN A 50 -8.76 15.25 15.29
C ASN A 50 -10.14 14.60 15.49
N ASP A 51 -11.20 15.20 14.93
CA ASP A 51 -12.55 14.63 15.00
C ASP A 51 -12.62 13.30 14.24
N GLY A 52 -12.01 13.25 13.05
CA GLY A 52 -11.92 12.04 12.27
C GLY A 52 -11.13 10.93 12.97
N ILE A 53 -10.03 11.25 13.66
CA ILE A 53 -9.28 10.28 14.49
C ILE A 53 -10.18 9.71 15.61
N ASN A 54 -10.97 10.54 16.26
CA ASN A 54 -11.93 10.09 17.28
C ASN A 54 -12.99 9.18 16.67
N ASP A 55 -13.51 9.53 15.50
CA ASP A 55 -14.46 8.71 14.75
C ASP A 55 -13.87 7.34 14.39
N ILE A 56 -12.62 7.31 13.88
CA ILE A 56 -11.92 6.06 13.55
C ILE A 56 -11.74 5.20 14.82
N LYS A 57 -11.28 5.78 15.93
CA LYS A 57 -11.16 5.05 17.20
C LYS A 57 -12.48 4.44 17.67
N GLN A 58 -13.59 5.18 17.52
CA GLN A 58 -14.92 4.66 17.85
C GLN A 58 -15.31 3.47 16.96
N ILE A 59 -14.97 3.49 15.68
CA ILE A 59 -15.25 2.38 14.76
C ILE A 59 -14.37 1.18 15.12
N LEU A 60 -13.07 1.37 15.31
CA LEU A 60 -12.14 0.31 15.70
C LEU A 60 -12.54 -0.37 17.02
N SER A 61 -13.22 0.34 17.92
CA SER A 61 -13.73 -0.25 19.17
C SER A 61 -15.01 -1.07 19.02
N LYS A 62 -15.69 -0.99 17.87
CA LYS A 62 -16.97 -1.68 17.60
C LYS A 62 -16.82 -2.96 16.82
N PHE A 63 -15.78 -3.08 16.02
CA PHE A 63 -15.55 -4.19 15.11
C PHE A 63 -14.19 -4.83 15.36
N ASP A 64 -14.09 -6.13 15.18
CA ASP A 64 -12.82 -6.87 15.26
C ASP A 64 -12.05 -6.76 13.92
N VAL A 65 -11.83 -5.53 13.51
CA VAL A 65 -11.13 -5.18 12.26
C VAL A 65 -10.15 -4.04 12.54
N ASN A 66 -8.89 -4.25 12.21
CA ASN A 66 -7.82 -3.28 12.44
C ASN A 66 -7.55 -2.41 11.19
N VAL A 67 -6.84 -1.32 11.39
CA VAL A 67 -6.13 -0.59 10.32
C VAL A 67 -4.65 -0.73 10.62
N ASN A 68 -3.95 -1.58 9.85
CA ASN A 68 -2.55 -1.89 10.09
C ASN A 68 -1.61 -1.12 9.15
N SER A 69 -2.13 -0.71 7.99
CA SER A 69 -1.41 0.08 7.01
C SER A 69 -2.25 1.20 6.41
N ILE A 70 -1.58 2.21 5.87
CA ILE A 70 -2.18 3.36 5.17
C ILE A 70 -1.55 3.47 3.80
N CYS A 71 -2.37 3.44 2.75
CA CYS A 71 -1.98 3.76 1.39
C CYS A 71 -2.13 5.27 1.16
N CYS A 72 -1.02 5.95 0.89
CA CYS A 72 -0.96 7.40 0.76
C CYS A 72 -1.09 7.84 -0.72
N ASP A 73 -2.18 7.48 -1.39
CA ASP A 73 -2.48 7.87 -2.79
C ASP A 73 -2.46 9.39 -3.00
N TYR A 74 -2.60 10.17 -1.93
CA TYR A 74 -2.43 11.62 -1.93
C TYR A 74 -1.14 12.05 -2.63
N PHE A 75 -0.06 11.29 -2.47
CA PHE A 75 1.24 11.62 -3.06
C PHE A 75 1.37 11.24 -4.54
N MET A 76 0.35 10.62 -5.14
CA MET A 76 0.29 10.46 -6.60
C MET A 76 -0.05 11.76 -7.35
N GLU A 77 -0.60 12.76 -6.66
CA GLU A 77 -0.92 14.09 -7.20
C GLU A 77 -0.14 15.20 -6.49
N HIS A 78 0.27 14.99 -5.24
CA HIS A 78 0.97 15.94 -4.38
C HIS A 78 2.40 15.45 -4.10
N PHE A 79 3.27 15.55 -5.09
CA PHE A 79 4.59 14.95 -5.08
C PHE A 79 5.51 15.50 -3.98
N LEU A 80 6.40 14.63 -3.47
CA LEU A 80 7.51 15.00 -2.59
C LEU A 80 8.76 15.43 -3.38
N PHE A 81 8.69 15.47 -4.69
CA PHE A 81 9.72 15.86 -5.65
C PHE A 81 9.05 16.46 -6.90
N ARG A 82 9.79 17.01 -7.84
CA ARG A 82 9.26 17.55 -9.11
C ARG A 82 8.26 18.72 -8.96
N VAL A 83 8.23 19.35 -7.83
CA VAL A 83 7.37 20.51 -7.53
C VAL A 83 8.19 21.62 -6.90
N THR A 84 7.63 22.82 -6.73
CA THR A 84 8.32 23.92 -6.08
C THR A 84 8.71 23.58 -4.65
N GLN A 85 9.70 24.28 -4.10
CA GLN A 85 10.12 24.06 -2.71
C GLN A 85 8.96 24.31 -1.73
N GLU A 86 8.13 25.30 -1.97
CA GLU A 86 6.95 25.61 -1.15
C GLU A 86 5.95 24.45 -1.15
N GLU A 87 5.68 23.88 -2.32
CA GLU A 87 4.80 22.69 -2.44
C GLU A 87 5.41 21.46 -1.78
N GLN A 88 6.73 21.23 -1.94
CA GLN A 88 7.42 20.13 -1.25
C GLN A 88 7.29 20.24 0.26
N GLU A 89 7.50 21.44 0.82
CA GLU A 89 7.37 21.70 2.26
C GLU A 89 5.93 21.46 2.73
N LYS A 90 4.93 21.95 2.00
CA LYS A 90 3.52 21.70 2.28
C LYS A 90 3.17 20.21 2.25
N ASN A 91 3.61 19.48 1.23
CA ASN A 91 3.36 18.06 1.10
C ASN A 91 4.07 17.24 2.19
N LEU A 92 5.26 17.66 2.58
CA LEU A 92 5.99 17.06 3.71
C LEU A 92 5.27 17.27 5.05
N GLU A 93 4.67 18.44 5.26
CA GLU A 93 3.85 18.68 6.47
C GLU A 93 2.59 17.81 6.49
N VAL A 94 1.96 17.54 5.34
CA VAL A 94 0.87 16.57 5.25
C VAL A 94 1.37 15.16 5.62
N LEU A 95 2.54 14.73 5.11
CA LEU A 95 3.13 13.44 5.46
C LEU A 95 3.42 13.33 6.96
N LYS A 96 4.00 14.35 7.57
CA LYS A 96 4.23 14.39 9.02
C LYS A 96 2.92 14.25 9.81
N LYS A 97 1.87 14.93 9.36
CA LYS A 97 0.54 14.83 9.97
C LYS A 97 -0.04 13.42 9.86
N ILE A 98 0.11 12.77 8.70
CA ILE A 98 -0.28 11.37 8.51
C ILE A 98 0.47 10.48 9.50
N ILE A 99 1.79 10.62 9.62
CA ILE A 99 2.65 9.84 10.52
C ILE A 99 2.18 10.00 11.99
N ILE A 100 1.99 11.23 12.45
CA ILE A 100 1.55 11.50 13.83
C ILE A 100 0.15 10.93 14.09
N ASN A 101 -0.75 11.01 13.12
CA ASN A 101 -2.11 10.50 13.28
C ASN A 101 -2.18 8.97 13.13
N ALA A 102 -1.31 8.37 12.33
CA ALA A 102 -1.15 6.92 12.25
C ALA A 102 -0.72 6.35 13.62
N ASP A 103 0.23 6.99 14.31
CA ASP A 103 0.64 6.58 15.65
C ASP A 103 -0.52 6.64 16.68
N LYS A 104 -1.35 7.69 16.63
CA LYS A 104 -2.56 7.79 17.49
C LYS A 104 -3.56 6.64 17.30
N LEU A 105 -3.53 6.00 16.14
CA LEU A 105 -4.36 4.85 15.76
C LEU A 105 -3.62 3.51 15.89
N ASN A 106 -2.37 3.53 16.33
CA ASN A 106 -1.46 2.38 16.37
C ASN A 106 -1.19 1.74 14.98
N VAL A 107 -1.33 2.50 13.90
CA VAL A 107 -0.95 2.07 12.55
C VAL A 107 0.56 2.20 12.40
N LYS A 108 1.21 1.17 11.85
CA LYS A 108 2.68 1.11 11.83
C LYS A 108 3.29 1.12 10.43
N ILE A 109 2.48 1.00 9.39
CA ILE A 109 2.95 0.96 8.00
C ILE A 109 2.26 2.07 7.19
N LEU A 110 3.06 2.88 6.50
CA LEU A 110 2.60 3.85 5.51
C LEU A 110 3.17 3.45 4.15
N GLU A 111 2.35 3.25 3.17
CA GLU A 111 2.75 3.05 1.80
C GLU A 111 2.74 4.38 1.07
N ILE A 112 3.82 4.70 0.33
CA ILE A 112 3.94 5.87 -0.54
C ILE A 112 4.10 5.39 -1.97
N PRO A 113 3.11 5.64 -2.85
CA PRO A 113 3.17 5.22 -4.24
C PRO A 113 4.12 6.13 -5.04
N LEU A 114 5.07 5.51 -5.73
CA LEU A 114 6.02 6.12 -6.66
C LEU A 114 5.91 5.41 -8.02
N VAL A 115 4.68 5.25 -8.48
CA VAL A 115 4.31 4.53 -9.71
C VAL A 115 3.40 5.42 -10.58
N ASP A 116 3.18 5.05 -11.81
CA ASP A 116 2.32 5.76 -12.76
C ASP A 116 2.64 7.27 -12.85
N SER A 117 1.74 8.16 -12.41
CA SER A 117 1.93 9.62 -12.42
C SER A 117 3.03 10.07 -11.45
N SER A 118 3.22 9.35 -10.36
CA SER A 118 4.21 9.61 -9.31
C SER A 118 5.54 8.86 -9.51
N SER A 119 5.69 8.10 -10.59
CA SER A 119 6.96 7.45 -10.95
C SER A 119 8.09 8.46 -11.13
N MET A 120 9.25 8.17 -10.53
CA MET A 120 10.45 8.99 -10.68
C MET A 120 11.06 8.83 -12.08
N LYS A 121 11.33 9.93 -12.77
CA LYS A 121 11.78 9.94 -14.18
C LYS A 121 13.30 10.06 -14.33
N ASN A 122 13.99 10.52 -13.30
CA ASN A 122 15.43 10.80 -13.36
C ASN A 122 16.08 10.89 -11.97
N ASP A 123 17.42 10.88 -11.94
CA ASP A 123 18.22 10.93 -10.70
C ASP A 123 18.02 12.24 -9.89
N SER A 124 17.55 13.32 -10.50
CA SER A 124 17.26 14.57 -9.75
C SER A 124 16.05 14.38 -8.86
N GLU A 125 14.98 13.79 -9.39
CA GLU A 125 13.75 13.48 -8.65
C GLU A 125 14.01 12.48 -7.53
N GLU A 126 14.86 11.46 -7.79
CA GLU A 126 15.30 10.51 -6.76
C GLU A 126 16.03 11.23 -5.60
N ARG A 127 16.96 12.12 -5.92
CA ARG A 127 17.68 12.92 -4.90
C ARG A 127 16.75 13.82 -4.10
N GLU A 128 15.76 14.44 -4.75
CA GLU A 128 14.77 15.28 -4.06
C GLU A 128 13.90 14.45 -3.11
N LEU A 129 13.42 13.29 -3.55
CA LEU A 129 12.67 12.35 -2.72
C LEU A 129 13.50 11.95 -1.49
N ILE A 130 14.74 11.50 -1.69
CA ILE A 130 15.65 11.09 -0.61
C ILE A 130 15.83 12.24 0.38
N LYS A 131 16.15 13.45 -0.11
CA LYS A 131 16.30 14.66 0.72
C LYS A 131 15.06 14.94 1.56
N ASN A 132 13.88 14.82 1.00
CA ASN A 132 12.62 15.11 1.70
C ASN A 132 12.25 14.01 2.70
N LEU A 133 12.38 12.74 2.34
CA LEU A 133 12.15 11.64 3.28
C LEU A 133 13.18 11.61 4.42
N SER A 134 14.42 12.01 4.17
CA SER A 134 15.44 12.13 5.23
C SER A 134 15.03 13.09 6.35
N LYS A 135 14.22 14.10 6.06
CA LYS A 135 13.73 15.06 7.08
C LYS A 135 12.74 14.46 8.08
N ILE A 136 12.19 13.28 7.79
CA ILE A 136 11.19 12.64 8.65
C ILE A 136 11.73 11.36 9.31
N ILE A 137 12.96 10.96 9.04
CA ILE A 137 13.54 9.71 9.59
C ILE A 137 13.44 9.68 11.11
N SER A 138 13.89 10.73 11.80
CA SER A 138 13.82 10.78 13.26
C SER A 138 12.38 10.63 13.79
N LEU A 139 11.40 11.22 13.10
CA LEU A 139 10.00 11.12 13.50
C LEU A 139 9.46 9.69 13.34
N ILE A 140 9.72 9.04 12.21
CA ILE A 140 9.25 7.65 11.99
C ILE A 140 9.94 6.65 12.92
N GLU A 141 11.20 6.88 13.27
CA GLU A 141 11.93 6.06 14.23
C GLU A 141 11.40 6.24 15.66
N GLU A 142 11.17 7.47 16.10
CA GLU A 142 10.58 7.80 17.41
C GLU A 142 9.21 7.12 17.59
N LEU A 143 8.35 7.19 16.57
CA LEU A 143 7.00 6.63 16.60
C LEU A 143 6.93 5.14 16.19
N ASN A 144 8.08 4.54 15.84
CA ASN A 144 8.17 3.17 15.32
C ASN A 144 7.20 2.93 14.15
N ILE A 145 7.16 3.89 13.22
CA ILE A 145 6.40 3.81 11.97
C ILE A 145 7.35 3.44 10.84
N THR A 146 6.87 2.66 9.90
CA THR A 146 7.64 2.22 8.73
C THR A 146 7.01 2.80 7.47
N ILE A 147 7.85 3.26 6.54
CA ILE A 147 7.44 3.68 5.20
C ILE A 147 7.82 2.59 4.20
N GLY A 148 6.83 2.07 3.48
CA GLY A 148 6.99 1.21 2.32
C GLY A 148 6.87 2.03 1.04
N LEU A 149 7.94 2.13 0.26
CA LEU A 149 7.92 2.78 -1.05
C LEU A 149 7.42 1.77 -2.09
N GLU A 150 6.33 2.07 -2.79
CA GLU A 150 5.92 1.29 -3.96
C GLU A 150 6.52 1.94 -5.21
N THR A 151 7.30 1.22 -6.00
CA THR A 151 8.05 1.79 -7.13
C THR A 151 8.07 0.85 -8.33
N ASP A 152 8.18 1.43 -9.52
CA ASP A 152 8.36 0.74 -10.81
C ASP A 152 9.83 0.43 -11.16
N TYR A 153 10.74 0.64 -10.21
CA TYR A 153 12.16 0.36 -10.39
C TYR A 153 12.46 -1.14 -10.41
N ASP A 154 13.46 -1.53 -11.20
CA ASP A 154 14.06 -2.86 -11.12
C ASP A 154 14.82 -3.07 -9.81
N SER A 155 15.14 -4.34 -9.48
CA SER A 155 15.81 -4.73 -8.25
C SER A 155 17.13 -3.97 -8.00
N LYS A 156 17.89 -3.66 -9.04
CA LYS A 156 19.19 -2.96 -8.90
C LYS A 156 18.98 -1.50 -8.49
N LYS A 157 18.00 -0.84 -9.11
CA LYS A 157 17.64 0.55 -8.78
C LYS A 157 17.03 0.64 -7.40
N ILE A 158 16.14 -0.30 -7.03
CA ILE A 158 15.56 -0.41 -5.67
C ILE A 158 16.68 -0.50 -4.62
N LEU A 159 17.61 -1.42 -4.78
CA LEU A 159 18.72 -1.59 -3.83
C LEU A 159 19.63 -0.35 -3.77
N LYS A 160 19.81 0.35 -4.89
CA LYS A 160 20.55 1.63 -4.92
C LYS A 160 19.78 2.71 -4.17
N LEU A 161 18.47 2.85 -4.40
CA LEU A 161 17.61 3.83 -3.72
C LEU A 161 17.64 3.62 -2.20
N LEU A 162 17.40 2.39 -1.74
CA LEU A 162 17.32 2.08 -0.31
C LEU A 162 18.63 2.32 0.45
N LYS A 163 19.79 2.17 -0.20
CA LYS A 163 21.09 2.47 0.40
C LYS A 163 21.30 3.95 0.76
N ASN A 164 20.49 4.84 0.23
CA ASN A 164 20.55 6.26 0.55
C ASN A 164 19.82 6.62 1.86
N PHE A 165 19.08 5.69 2.44
CA PHE A 165 18.41 5.90 3.71
C PHE A 165 19.17 5.17 4.82
N ASP A 166 19.64 5.93 5.83
CA ASP A 166 20.24 5.36 7.04
C ASP A 166 19.12 5.09 8.08
N SER A 167 18.15 4.27 7.68
CA SER A 167 17.03 3.90 8.53
C SER A 167 16.43 2.56 8.11
N LYS A 168 16.21 1.68 9.08
CA LYS A 168 15.46 0.43 8.89
C LYS A 168 13.95 0.65 8.72
N ASN A 169 13.46 1.85 9.01
CA ASN A 169 12.05 2.21 8.94
C ASN A 169 11.62 2.69 7.54
N ILE A 170 12.55 2.73 6.58
CA ILE A 170 12.23 2.91 5.16
C ILE A 170 12.53 1.61 4.42
N GLY A 171 11.56 1.12 3.67
CA GLY A 171 11.66 -0.09 2.88
C GLY A 171 10.70 -0.07 1.70
N LEU A 172 10.16 -1.21 1.34
CA LEU A 172 9.33 -1.39 0.15
C LEU A 172 7.91 -1.81 0.50
N ASN A 173 6.96 -1.30 -0.25
CA ASN A 173 5.69 -1.96 -0.51
C ASN A 173 5.87 -2.76 -1.82
N TYR A 174 5.80 -4.07 -1.75
CA TYR A 174 5.86 -4.92 -2.95
C TYR A 174 4.46 -5.11 -3.51
N ASP A 175 4.26 -4.85 -4.80
CA ASP A 175 2.99 -5.10 -5.49
C ASP A 175 3.21 -6.17 -6.57
N SER A 176 2.59 -7.34 -6.36
CA SER A 176 2.77 -8.49 -7.26
C SER A 176 2.26 -8.24 -8.68
N GLY A 177 1.22 -7.44 -8.83
CA GLY A 177 0.66 -7.11 -10.14
C GLY A 177 1.50 -6.06 -10.88
N ASN A 178 2.02 -5.04 -10.17
CA ASN A 178 2.89 -4.05 -10.77
C ASN A 178 4.20 -4.70 -11.24
N SER A 179 4.80 -5.56 -10.40
CA SER A 179 5.97 -6.37 -10.75
C SER A 179 5.72 -7.20 -12.02
N CYS A 180 4.62 -7.97 -12.04
CA CYS A 180 4.22 -8.77 -13.17
C CYS A 180 4.02 -7.93 -14.44
N SER A 181 3.30 -6.80 -14.34
CA SER A 181 3.04 -5.92 -15.49
C SER A 181 4.30 -5.32 -16.07
N LEU A 182 5.35 -5.12 -15.27
CA LEU A 182 6.67 -4.66 -15.71
C LEU A 182 7.54 -5.80 -16.25
N GLY A 183 7.10 -7.04 -16.14
CA GLY A 183 7.82 -8.22 -16.61
C GLY A 183 8.95 -8.66 -15.70
N TYR A 184 8.89 -8.29 -14.42
CA TYR A 184 9.89 -8.71 -13.44
C TYR A 184 9.60 -10.13 -12.93
N ASN A 185 10.66 -10.83 -12.53
CA ASN A 185 10.55 -12.17 -11.99
C ASN A 185 10.43 -12.09 -10.46
N PRO A 186 9.31 -12.58 -9.84
CA PRO A 186 9.09 -12.44 -8.41
C PRO A 186 10.15 -13.18 -7.56
N GLU A 187 10.74 -14.27 -8.04
CA GLU A 187 11.81 -14.95 -7.30
C GLU A 187 13.09 -14.12 -7.26
N GLU A 188 13.51 -13.55 -8.39
CA GLU A 188 14.69 -12.69 -8.45
C GLU A 188 14.52 -11.45 -7.57
N GLU A 189 13.34 -10.84 -7.61
CA GLU A 189 13.01 -9.67 -6.82
C GLU A 189 13.03 -9.95 -5.33
N LEU A 190 12.23 -10.92 -4.89
CA LEU A 190 12.06 -11.26 -3.48
C LEU A 190 13.34 -11.77 -2.84
N LEU A 191 14.14 -12.56 -3.57
CA LEU A 191 15.45 -13.00 -3.09
C LEU A 191 16.46 -11.85 -2.98
N SER A 192 16.36 -10.82 -3.85
CA SER A 192 17.31 -9.70 -3.85
C SER A 192 17.05 -8.68 -2.76
N TYR A 193 15.78 -8.33 -2.52
CA TYR A 193 15.41 -7.25 -1.60
C TYR A 193 14.33 -7.61 -0.56
N GLY A 194 13.96 -8.88 -0.43
CA GLY A 194 12.88 -9.34 0.47
C GLY A 194 12.99 -8.82 1.92
N LYS A 195 14.22 -8.73 2.45
CA LYS A 195 14.46 -8.17 3.81
C LYS A 195 14.05 -6.71 3.99
N TYR A 196 13.85 -5.97 2.90
CA TYR A 196 13.41 -4.58 2.91
C TYR A 196 11.90 -4.45 2.72
N ILE A 197 11.19 -5.52 2.41
CA ILE A 197 9.74 -5.50 2.23
C ILE A 197 9.07 -5.25 3.58
N LYS A 198 8.17 -4.28 3.61
CA LYS A 198 7.41 -3.84 4.78
C LYS A 198 5.93 -4.13 4.66
N ASN A 199 5.42 -4.15 3.43
CA ASN A 199 4.04 -4.44 3.10
C ASN A 199 3.97 -5.12 1.74
N ILE A 200 2.94 -5.90 1.51
CA ILE A 200 2.71 -6.56 0.22
C ILE A 200 1.28 -6.31 -0.25
N HIS A 201 1.15 -5.78 -1.46
CA HIS A 201 -0.08 -5.76 -2.21
C HIS A 201 -0.17 -6.98 -3.11
N ILE A 202 -1.24 -7.76 -2.94
CA ILE A 202 -1.57 -8.86 -3.85
C ILE A 202 -2.49 -8.33 -4.92
N LYS A 203 -2.00 -8.36 -6.14
CA LYS A 203 -2.66 -7.88 -7.34
C LYS A 203 -2.36 -8.83 -8.50
N ASP A 204 -3.27 -8.93 -9.47
CA ASP A 204 -3.02 -9.60 -10.72
C ASP A 204 -3.14 -8.61 -11.88
N ARG A 205 -2.21 -8.65 -12.81
CA ARG A 205 -2.18 -7.79 -14.00
C ARG A 205 -1.75 -8.58 -15.23
N LYS A 206 -2.14 -8.09 -16.39
CA LYS A 206 -1.53 -8.55 -17.65
C LYS A 206 -0.14 -7.95 -17.81
N LEU A 207 0.76 -8.68 -18.43
CA LEU A 207 2.07 -8.18 -18.85
C LEU A 207 1.88 -6.92 -19.70
N HIS A 208 2.48 -5.79 -19.28
CA HIS A 208 2.30 -4.45 -19.85
C HIS A 208 0.84 -3.99 -19.93
N GLY A 209 -0.04 -4.57 -19.12
CA GLY A 209 -1.47 -4.35 -19.18
C GLY A 209 -2.11 -3.91 -17.85
N GLU A 210 -3.42 -4.01 -17.82
CA GLU A 210 -4.27 -3.55 -16.72
C GLU A 210 -4.41 -4.59 -15.61
N THR A 211 -4.95 -4.14 -14.46
CA THR A 211 -5.35 -5.01 -13.35
C THR A 211 -6.56 -5.84 -13.77
N VAL A 212 -6.47 -7.14 -13.56
CA VAL A 212 -7.52 -8.13 -13.88
C VAL A 212 -7.89 -8.94 -12.65
N PRO A 213 -9.01 -9.69 -12.66
CA PRO A 213 -9.33 -10.64 -11.60
C PRO A 213 -8.21 -11.65 -11.37
N PHE A 214 -8.04 -12.10 -10.12
CA PHE A 214 -6.99 -13.06 -9.77
C PHE A 214 -7.11 -14.36 -10.56
N GLY A 215 -5.99 -14.78 -11.15
CA GLY A 215 -5.88 -15.94 -12.03
C GLY A 215 -6.21 -15.66 -13.49
N GLU A 216 -6.60 -14.44 -13.84
CA GLU A 216 -6.81 -14.02 -15.22
C GLU A 216 -5.61 -13.22 -15.78
N GLY A 217 -4.66 -12.85 -14.91
CA GLY A 217 -3.45 -12.11 -15.25
C GLY A 217 -2.28 -13.02 -15.62
N ASP A 218 -1.11 -12.43 -15.51
CA ASP A 218 0.17 -13.08 -15.82
C ASP A 218 1.08 -13.17 -14.57
N ALA A 219 0.55 -12.83 -13.37
CA ALA A 219 1.29 -12.97 -12.11
C ALA A 219 1.49 -14.45 -11.75
N ASP A 220 2.75 -14.87 -11.58
CA ASP A 220 3.08 -16.23 -11.16
C ASP A 220 2.93 -16.35 -9.63
N PHE A 221 1.70 -16.63 -9.18
CA PHE A 221 1.40 -16.78 -7.76
C PHE A 221 2.08 -18.00 -7.13
N ASP A 222 2.30 -19.09 -7.86
CA ASP A 222 3.03 -20.25 -7.32
C ASP A 222 4.49 -19.88 -7.02
N LEU A 223 5.17 -19.22 -7.95
CA LEU A 223 6.54 -18.75 -7.75
C LEU A 223 6.61 -17.68 -6.67
N PHE A 224 5.66 -16.73 -6.67
CA PHE A 224 5.57 -15.67 -5.68
C PHE A 224 5.44 -16.24 -4.25
N PHE A 225 4.42 -17.06 -3.96
CA PHE A 225 4.18 -17.61 -2.62
C PHE A 225 5.27 -18.58 -2.16
N SER A 226 5.79 -19.42 -3.07
CA SER A 226 6.91 -20.31 -2.74
C SER A 226 8.16 -19.49 -2.36
N THR A 227 8.37 -18.34 -2.99
CA THR A 227 9.50 -17.47 -2.68
C THR A 227 9.29 -16.67 -1.39
N LEU A 228 8.06 -16.21 -1.10
CA LEU A 228 7.73 -15.63 0.21
C LEU A 228 8.07 -16.60 1.34
N LYS A 229 7.77 -17.89 1.16
CA LYS A 229 8.18 -18.93 2.12
C LYS A 229 9.70 -19.04 2.25
N LYS A 230 10.43 -19.03 1.12
CA LYS A 230 11.92 -19.12 1.12
C LYS A 230 12.56 -17.95 1.89
N ILE A 231 12.01 -16.74 1.80
CA ILE A 231 12.52 -15.55 2.50
C ILE A 231 11.95 -15.40 3.92
N ASN A 232 11.13 -16.34 4.39
CA ASN A 232 10.43 -16.31 5.67
C ASN A 232 9.63 -15.01 5.89
N TYR A 233 8.89 -14.55 4.86
CA TYR A 233 8.02 -13.41 5.02
C TYR A 233 6.85 -13.76 5.94
N ASP A 234 6.67 -12.96 7.00
CA ASP A 234 5.64 -13.12 8.03
C ASP A 234 4.72 -11.89 8.18
N GLY A 235 4.86 -10.93 7.26
CA GLY A 235 4.03 -9.72 7.22
C GLY A 235 2.64 -9.94 6.62
N GLU A 236 1.88 -8.85 6.56
CA GLU A 236 0.52 -8.88 6.00
C GLU A 236 0.53 -8.97 4.47
N LEU A 237 -0.56 -9.54 3.96
CA LEU A 237 -0.88 -9.60 2.54
C LEU A 237 -2.15 -8.79 2.28
N ILE A 238 -2.02 -7.65 1.64
CA ILE A 238 -3.12 -6.74 1.35
C ILE A 238 -3.70 -7.06 -0.02
N ILE A 239 -4.94 -7.53 -0.04
CA ILE A 239 -5.64 -7.83 -1.29
C ILE A 239 -6.03 -6.53 -1.99
N GLN A 240 -5.53 -6.33 -3.20
CA GLN A 240 -5.78 -5.18 -4.07
C GLN A 240 -6.31 -5.65 -5.45
N GLY A 241 -7.35 -6.48 -5.44
CA GLY A 241 -7.91 -7.08 -6.65
C GLY A 241 -8.63 -6.10 -7.58
N ALA A 242 -8.87 -6.53 -8.80
CA ALA A 242 -9.66 -5.79 -9.79
C ALA A 242 -11.11 -5.58 -9.33
N ARG A 243 -11.77 -4.58 -9.87
CA ARG A 243 -13.22 -4.42 -9.73
C ARG A 243 -13.90 -5.30 -10.77
N ILE A 244 -14.67 -6.29 -10.33
CA ILE A 244 -15.39 -7.20 -11.22
C ILE A 244 -16.73 -6.55 -11.61
N GLU A 245 -16.96 -6.37 -12.92
CA GLU A 245 -18.25 -5.89 -13.42
C GLU A 245 -19.35 -6.93 -13.13
N ASN A 246 -20.54 -6.45 -12.80
CA ASN A 246 -21.70 -7.29 -12.48
C ASN A 246 -21.56 -8.20 -11.25
N ASN A 247 -20.52 -8.03 -10.43
CA ASN A 247 -20.37 -8.70 -9.14
C ASN A 247 -20.49 -7.68 -8.00
N SER A 248 -20.96 -8.10 -6.82
CA SER A 248 -20.91 -7.22 -5.66
C SER A 248 -19.46 -7.09 -5.16
N PRO A 249 -19.04 -5.90 -4.71
CA PRO A 249 -17.67 -5.69 -4.25
C PRO A 249 -17.22 -6.68 -3.19
N GLU A 250 -18.08 -6.95 -2.21
CA GLU A 250 -17.79 -7.89 -1.14
C GLU A 250 -17.64 -9.33 -1.63
N LYS A 251 -18.44 -9.77 -2.61
CA LYS A 251 -18.27 -11.12 -3.20
C LYS A 251 -16.96 -11.26 -3.93
N ALA A 252 -16.59 -10.27 -4.75
CA ALA A 252 -15.28 -10.25 -5.41
C ALA A 252 -14.13 -10.33 -4.40
N CYS A 253 -14.24 -9.61 -3.28
CA CYS A 253 -13.22 -9.66 -2.23
C CYS A 253 -13.14 -11.03 -1.53
N ILE A 254 -14.27 -11.71 -1.35
CA ILE A 254 -14.30 -13.06 -0.80
C ILE A 254 -13.64 -14.04 -1.77
N GLU A 255 -13.98 -14.00 -3.05
CA GLU A 255 -13.38 -14.83 -4.10
C GLU A 255 -11.86 -14.64 -4.16
N TYR A 256 -11.37 -13.40 -4.06
CA TYR A 256 -9.94 -13.11 -4.00
C TYR A 256 -9.27 -13.65 -2.74
N ARG A 257 -9.92 -13.54 -1.57
CA ARG A 257 -9.38 -14.13 -0.36
C ARG A 257 -9.29 -15.65 -0.46
N GLU A 258 -10.32 -16.32 -0.98
CA GLU A 258 -10.32 -17.76 -1.19
C GLU A 258 -9.27 -18.21 -2.20
N PHE A 259 -9.02 -17.39 -3.23
CA PHE A 259 -7.95 -17.61 -4.18
C PHE A 259 -6.58 -17.60 -3.50
N ILE A 260 -6.30 -16.55 -2.70
CA ILE A 260 -5.04 -16.40 -1.96
C ILE A 260 -4.87 -17.49 -0.91
N GLN A 261 -5.93 -17.84 -0.19
CA GLN A 261 -5.91 -18.83 0.87
C GLN A 261 -5.39 -20.18 0.38
N ARG A 262 -5.70 -20.59 -0.85
CA ARG A 262 -5.17 -21.83 -1.47
C ARG A 262 -3.65 -21.85 -1.58
N PHE A 263 -3.03 -20.71 -1.84
CA PHE A 263 -1.56 -20.60 -1.88
C PHE A 263 -0.97 -20.56 -0.46
N ILE A 264 -1.62 -19.88 0.47
CA ILE A 264 -1.19 -19.88 1.87
C ILE A 264 -1.20 -21.32 2.40
N GLU A 265 -2.27 -22.07 2.23
CA GLU A 265 -2.38 -23.46 2.68
C GLU A 265 -1.38 -24.41 2.00
N ARG A 266 -0.95 -24.09 0.76
CA ARG A 266 0.01 -24.90 0.02
C ARG A 266 1.45 -24.65 0.47
N TYR A 267 1.80 -23.42 0.82
CA TYR A 267 3.18 -23.03 1.01
C TYR A 267 3.55 -22.73 2.47
N PHE A 268 2.58 -22.40 3.35
CA PHE A 268 2.82 -22.05 4.74
C PHE A 268 2.20 -23.05 5.73
#